data_cdf43bd40e502c432600f7451919ded8
#
_entry.id   cdf43bd40e502c432600f7451919ded8
#
_cell.length_a   1.000
_cell.length_b   1.000
_cell.length_c   1.000
_cell.angle_alpha   90.00
_cell.angle_beta   90.00
_cell.angle_gamma   90.00
#
_symmetry.space_group_name_H-M   'P 1'
#
loop_
_entity.id
_entity.type
_entity.pdbx_description
1 polymer ?
#
loop_
_entity_poly.entity_id
_entity_poly.type
_entity_poly.pdbx_seq_one_letter_code
_entity_poly.pdbx_strand_id
1 'polypeptide(L)'
;MKKTIFSFVFILLVNLMNAQRVNVYPKNSYVIENLDLNAVSIIYDESYDLLDFERRLNYPYDRISNLDLNNDGKVDYLRVIEKIENNIKFIIIQSEVDTNIYEDVATINIVMKSREANYSTNSGIRPKDIIIPFVATVLNVFLTKTR
;
A
#
# COMPACT_ATOMS: atom_id res chain seq x y z
N MET A 1 1.49 -14.18 -44.18
CA MET A 1 1.39 -12.83 -43.57
C MET A 1 0.37 -12.74 -42.42
N LYS A 2 -0.80 -13.40 -42.45
CA LYS A 2 -1.79 -13.32 -41.36
C LYS A 2 -1.32 -13.90 -40.00
N LYS A 3 -0.48 -14.94 -40.02
CA LYS A 3 0.03 -15.59 -38.78
C LYS A 3 1.08 -14.74 -38.02
N THR A 4 1.88 -13.97 -38.75
CA THR A 4 2.92 -13.08 -38.17
C THR A 4 2.31 -11.83 -37.52
N ILE A 5 1.20 -11.31 -38.06
CA ILE A 5 0.47 -10.17 -37.49
C ILE A 5 -0.18 -10.55 -36.17
N PHE A 6 -0.74 -11.78 -36.08
CA PHE A 6 -1.37 -12.26 -34.85
C PHE A 6 -0.38 -12.44 -33.70
N SER A 7 0.84 -12.92 -34.02
CA SER A 7 1.92 -13.06 -33.02
C SER A 7 2.39 -11.70 -32.50
N PHE A 8 2.46 -10.67 -33.35
CA PHE A 8 2.89 -9.34 -32.97
C PHE A 8 1.86 -8.61 -32.09
N VAL A 9 0.57 -8.80 -32.36
CA VAL A 9 -0.53 -8.27 -31.54
C VAL A 9 -0.55 -8.93 -30.16
N PHE A 10 -0.28 -10.23 -30.07
CA PHE A 10 -0.22 -10.95 -28.80
C PHE A 10 0.95 -10.47 -27.92
N ILE A 11 2.13 -10.22 -28.50
CA ILE A 11 3.29 -9.67 -27.80
C ILE A 11 3.02 -8.23 -27.29
N LEU A 12 2.27 -7.43 -28.07
CA LEU A 12 1.91 -6.06 -27.68
C LEU A 12 0.92 -6.04 -26.50
N LEU A 13 -0.02 -6.99 -26.44
CA LEU A 13 -0.99 -7.10 -25.34
C LEU A 13 -0.37 -7.52 -24.01
N VAL A 14 0.68 -8.33 -24.03
CA VAL A 14 1.38 -8.77 -22.81
C VAL A 14 2.12 -7.61 -22.10
N ASN A 15 2.55 -6.59 -22.85
CA ASN A 15 3.22 -5.41 -22.27
C ASN A 15 2.27 -4.41 -21.57
N LEU A 16 0.94 -4.56 -21.71
CA LEU A 16 -0.02 -3.68 -21.05
C LEU A 16 -0.39 -4.11 -19.61
N MET A 17 0.10 -5.28 -19.17
CA MET A 17 -0.16 -5.80 -17.83
C MET A 17 0.92 -5.41 -16.79
N ASN A 18 1.43 -4.17 -16.86
CA ASN A 18 2.17 -3.61 -15.74
C ASN A 18 1.13 -3.19 -14.68
N ALA A 19 0.69 -4.13 -13.86
CA ALA A 19 -0.03 -3.82 -12.65
C ALA A 19 0.90 -2.95 -11.79
N GLN A 20 0.52 -1.70 -11.60
CA GLN A 20 1.25 -0.77 -10.75
C GLN A 20 1.04 -1.22 -9.30
N ARG A 21 1.99 -2.00 -8.78
CA ARG A 21 1.94 -2.50 -7.40
C ARG A 21 1.98 -1.34 -6.42
N VAL A 22 1.21 -1.44 -5.36
CA VAL A 22 1.27 -0.47 -4.27
C VAL A 22 2.57 -0.59 -3.50
N ASN A 23 3.09 0.53 -2.98
CA ASN A 23 4.27 0.51 -2.13
C ASN A 23 3.87 0.30 -0.68
N VAL A 24 4.49 -0.69 -0.04
CA VAL A 24 4.35 -0.97 1.38
C VAL A 24 5.54 -0.38 2.13
N TYR A 25 5.28 0.45 3.13
CA TYR A 25 6.28 1.14 3.94
C TYR A 25 6.38 0.47 5.31
N PRO A 26 7.45 -0.28 5.61
CA PRO A 26 7.66 -0.91 6.92
C PRO A 26 8.06 0.14 7.97
N LYS A 27 7.71 -0.10 9.23
CA LYS A 27 8.05 0.78 10.35
C LYS A 27 9.55 0.78 10.68
N ASN A 28 10.18 -0.38 10.60
CA ASN A 28 11.58 -0.57 10.98
C ASN A 28 12.21 -1.80 10.31
N SER A 29 13.50 -2.06 10.59
CA SER A 29 14.24 -3.21 10.03
C SER A 29 13.72 -4.56 10.50
N TYR A 30 13.24 -4.67 11.74
CA TYR A 30 12.67 -5.92 12.25
C TYR A 30 11.44 -6.34 11.45
N VAL A 31 10.58 -5.38 11.07
CA VAL A 31 9.44 -5.64 10.20
C VAL A 31 9.89 -6.08 8.80
N ILE A 32 10.94 -5.47 8.23
CA ILE A 32 11.48 -5.87 6.91
C ILE A 32 11.93 -7.33 6.92
N GLU A 33 12.52 -7.80 8.03
CA GLU A 33 13.04 -9.15 8.16
C GLU A 33 11.96 -10.20 8.44
N ASN A 34 10.82 -9.79 9.04
CA ASN A 34 9.79 -10.69 9.53
C ASN A 34 8.42 -10.56 8.84
N LEU A 35 8.26 -9.65 7.87
CA LEU A 35 7.05 -9.47 7.08
C LEU A 35 7.41 -9.42 5.59
N ASP A 36 6.81 -10.29 4.79
CA ASP A 36 7.00 -10.27 3.33
C ASP A 36 6.22 -9.09 2.70
N LEU A 37 6.88 -7.94 2.58
CA LEU A 37 6.30 -6.71 2.05
C LEU A 37 5.84 -6.85 0.59
N ASN A 38 6.48 -7.73 -0.19
CA ASN A 38 6.07 -7.98 -1.57
C ASN A 38 4.76 -8.79 -1.60
N ALA A 39 4.64 -9.82 -0.77
CA ALA A 39 3.40 -10.58 -0.61
C ALA A 39 2.27 -9.67 -0.10
N VAL A 40 2.53 -8.80 0.88
CA VAL A 40 1.57 -7.79 1.38
C VAL A 40 1.05 -6.92 0.24
N SER A 41 1.93 -6.40 -0.63
CA SER A 41 1.54 -5.58 -1.78
C SER A 41 0.63 -6.34 -2.76
N ILE A 42 0.98 -7.59 -3.09
CA ILE A 42 0.21 -8.44 -4.01
C ILE A 42 -1.18 -8.74 -3.42
N ILE A 43 -1.23 -9.14 -2.15
CA ILE A 43 -2.48 -9.48 -1.48
C ILE A 43 -3.41 -8.27 -1.41
N TYR A 44 -2.86 -7.08 -1.12
CA TYR A 44 -3.65 -5.86 -1.12
C TYR A 44 -4.30 -5.60 -2.49
N ASP A 45 -3.52 -5.69 -3.58
CA ASP A 45 -4.01 -5.46 -4.94
C ASP A 45 -5.07 -6.50 -5.38
N GLU A 46 -5.00 -7.71 -4.84
CA GLU A 46 -5.93 -8.80 -5.16
C GLU A 46 -7.15 -8.88 -4.23
N SER A 47 -7.16 -8.12 -3.13
CA SER A 47 -8.22 -8.16 -2.14
C SER A 47 -9.44 -7.36 -2.58
N TYR A 48 -10.64 -7.88 -2.29
CA TYR A 48 -11.90 -7.20 -2.62
C TYR A 48 -12.19 -6.01 -1.70
N ASP A 49 -11.80 -6.13 -0.43
CA ASP A 49 -11.96 -5.12 0.61
C ASP A 49 -10.92 -5.30 1.72
N LEU A 50 -10.95 -4.42 2.74
CA LEU A 50 -9.98 -4.45 3.84
C LEU A 50 -10.15 -5.69 4.72
N LEU A 51 -11.35 -6.24 4.86
CA LEU A 51 -11.58 -7.45 5.64
C LEU A 51 -11.00 -8.68 4.93
N ASP A 52 -11.16 -8.76 3.61
CA ASP A 52 -10.52 -9.80 2.80
C ASP A 52 -8.99 -9.69 2.85
N PHE A 53 -8.47 -8.46 2.78
CA PHE A 53 -7.04 -8.20 2.92
C PHE A 53 -6.49 -8.68 4.28
N GLU A 54 -7.12 -8.28 5.38
CA GLU A 54 -6.75 -8.69 6.73
C GLU A 54 -6.78 -10.21 6.90
N ARG A 55 -7.85 -10.86 6.42
CA ARG A 55 -7.98 -12.31 6.48
C ARG A 55 -6.86 -13.02 5.73
N ARG A 56 -6.47 -12.52 4.55
CA ARG A 56 -5.39 -13.10 3.73
C ARG A 56 -4.02 -12.89 4.37
N LEU A 57 -3.75 -11.73 4.99
CA LEU A 57 -2.50 -11.48 5.73
C LEU A 57 -2.29 -12.50 6.85
N ASN A 58 -3.38 -12.97 7.49
CA ASN A 58 -3.34 -13.91 8.60
C ASN A 58 -3.56 -15.37 8.18
N TYR A 59 -3.49 -15.66 6.86
CA TYR A 59 -3.67 -17.03 6.39
C TYR A 59 -2.44 -17.89 6.70
N PRO A 60 -2.57 -18.92 7.56
CA PRO A 60 -1.39 -19.57 8.17
C PRO A 60 -0.50 -20.32 7.18
N TYR A 61 -1.05 -20.73 6.03
CA TYR A 61 -0.29 -21.50 5.04
C TYR A 61 0.61 -20.62 4.16
N ASP A 62 0.32 -19.34 4.04
CA ASP A 62 1.10 -18.43 3.18
C ASP A 62 2.36 -17.90 3.87
N ARG A 63 2.43 -17.98 5.21
CA ARG A 63 3.59 -17.59 6.03
C ARG A 63 4.13 -16.20 5.68
N ILE A 64 3.23 -15.23 5.51
CA ILE A 64 3.57 -13.86 5.11
C ILE A 64 4.26 -13.11 6.24
N SER A 65 3.89 -13.42 7.49
CA SER A 65 4.42 -12.80 8.70
C SER A 65 5.05 -13.83 9.62
N ASN A 66 6.17 -13.44 10.24
CA ASN A 66 6.80 -14.09 11.39
C ASN A 66 6.99 -13.07 12.53
N LEU A 67 6.20 -12.00 12.53
CA LEU A 67 6.25 -10.99 13.58
C LEU A 67 5.84 -11.59 14.91
N ASP A 68 6.62 -11.33 15.94
CA ASP A 68 6.39 -11.67 17.34
C ASP A 68 6.96 -10.52 18.17
N LEU A 69 6.16 -9.46 18.33
CA LEU A 69 6.60 -8.21 18.96
C LEU A 69 6.52 -8.28 20.49
N ASN A 70 5.66 -9.17 21.01
CA ASN A 70 5.54 -9.40 22.45
C ASN A 70 6.47 -10.51 22.97
N ASN A 71 7.17 -11.24 22.06
CA ASN A 71 8.10 -12.34 22.35
C ASN A 71 7.41 -13.51 23.10
N ASP A 72 6.17 -13.83 22.76
CA ASP A 72 5.45 -14.98 23.34
C ASP A 72 5.69 -16.29 22.57
N GLY A 73 6.47 -16.24 21.50
CA GLY A 73 6.83 -17.38 20.64
C GLY A 73 5.75 -17.76 19.64
N LYS A 74 4.75 -16.90 19.42
CA LYS A 74 3.71 -17.05 18.41
C LYS A 74 3.76 -15.88 17.44
N VAL A 75 3.30 -16.13 16.24
CA VAL A 75 3.14 -15.05 15.25
C VAL A 75 1.95 -14.18 15.64
N ASP A 76 2.20 -12.87 15.72
CA ASP A 76 1.18 -11.88 16.03
C ASP A 76 0.09 -11.81 14.95
N TYR A 77 -1.16 -11.60 15.36
CA TYR A 77 -2.25 -11.31 14.44
C TYR A 77 -2.08 -9.92 13.81
N LEU A 78 -2.25 -9.82 12.50
CA LEU A 78 -2.17 -8.56 11.76
C LEU A 78 -3.57 -7.99 11.53
N ARG A 79 -3.86 -6.84 12.14
CA ARG A 79 -5.08 -6.07 11.92
C ARG A 79 -4.86 -4.99 10.88
N VAL A 80 -5.90 -4.65 10.13
CA VAL A 80 -5.86 -3.60 9.11
C VAL A 80 -6.86 -2.49 9.43
N ILE A 81 -6.40 -1.24 9.41
CA ILE A 81 -7.25 -0.06 9.55
C ILE A 81 -7.04 0.92 8.39
N GLU A 82 -8.09 1.68 8.06
CA GLU A 82 -8.03 2.75 7.07
C GLU A 82 -8.10 4.12 7.75
N LYS A 83 -7.25 5.05 7.30
CA LYS A 83 -7.30 6.46 7.66
C LYS A 83 -7.22 7.30 6.39
N ILE A 84 -8.07 8.32 6.28
CA ILE A 84 -8.02 9.27 5.17
C ILE A 84 -7.61 10.63 5.72
N GLU A 85 -6.55 11.20 5.16
CA GLU A 85 -6.05 12.51 5.55
C GLU A 85 -5.43 13.21 4.33
N ASN A 86 -5.78 14.48 4.11
CA ASN A 86 -5.23 15.31 3.01
C ASN A 86 -5.29 14.63 1.63
N ASN A 87 -6.42 14.00 1.30
CA ASN A 87 -6.63 13.28 0.04
C ASN A 87 -5.69 12.07 -0.17
N ILE A 88 -5.11 11.56 0.92
CA ILE A 88 -4.35 10.32 0.95
C ILE A 88 -5.10 9.33 1.82
N LYS A 89 -5.28 8.13 1.28
CA LYS A 89 -5.78 6.98 2.02
C LYS A 89 -4.57 6.22 2.54
N PHE A 90 -4.50 6.03 3.84
CA PHE A 90 -3.52 5.22 4.55
C PHE A 90 -4.17 3.91 4.95
N ILE A 91 -3.62 2.80 4.47
CA ILE A 91 -3.96 1.47 4.96
C ILE A 91 -2.84 1.09 5.93
N ILE A 92 -3.17 1.03 7.20
CA ILE A 92 -2.21 0.79 8.28
C ILE A 92 -2.36 -0.65 8.72
N ILE A 93 -1.26 -1.40 8.68
CA ILE A 93 -1.17 -2.76 9.18
C ILE A 93 -0.60 -2.70 10.59
N GLN A 94 -1.31 -3.29 11.54
CA GLN A 94 -0.98 -3.30 12.95
C GLN A 94 -0.80 -4.72 13.45
N SER A 95 0.19 -4.97 14.29
CA SER A 95 0.39 -6.22 15.01
C SER A 95 -0.34 -6.15 16.36
N GLU A 96 -1.12 -7.17 16.71
CA GLU A 96 -1.74 -7.32 18.02
C GLU A 96 -0.70 -7.88 18.99
N VAL A 97 -0.15 -7.01 19.84
CA VAL A 97 0.93 -7.34 20.76
C VAL A 97 0.40 -7.77 22.14
N ASP A 98 -0.86 -7.46 22.46
CA ASP A 98 -1.59 -7.91 23.63
C ASP A 98 -3.11 -7.70 23.37
N THR A 99 -3.96 -8.18 24.23
CA THR A 99 -5.42 -8.06 24.12
C THR A 99 -5.83 -6.59 23.90
N ASN A 100 -6.30 -6.25 22.70
CA ASN A 100 -6.66 -4.90 22.28
C ASN A 100 -5.50 -3.87 22.29
N ILE A 101 -4.24 -4.30 22.32
CA ILE A 101 -3.07 -3.45 22.18
C ILE A 101 -2.42 -3.72 20.83
N TYR A 102 -2.30 -2.67 20.02
CA TYR A 102 -1.85 -2.75 18.64
C TYR A 102 -0.66 -1.85 18.40
N GLU A 103 0.29 -2.33 17.60
CA GLU A 103 1.46 -1.58 17.16
C GLU A 103 1.51 -1.50 15.63
N ASP A 104 1.65 -0.28 15.08
CA ASP A 104 1.78 -0.09 13.64
C ASP A 104 3.05 -0.78 13.13
N VAL A 105 2.94 -1.64 12.12
CA VAL A 105 4.09 -2.36 11.54
C VAL A 105 4.37 -1.95 10.10
N ALA A 106 3.34 -1.66 9.30
CA ALA A 106 3.53 -1.20 7.94
C ALA A 106 2.37 -0.30 7.49
N THR A 107 2.59 0.49 6.43
CA THR A 107 1.57 1.38 5.87
C THR A 107 1.60 1.34 4.34
N ILE A 108 0.44 1.34 3.71
CA ILE A 108 0.25 1.55 2.28
C ILE A 108 -0.38 2.93 2.08
N ASN A 109 0.23 3.76 1.23
CA ASN A 109 -0.22 5.11 0.94
C ASN A 109 -0.83 5.18 -0.46
N ILE A 110 -2.09 5.61 -0.56
CA ILE A 110 -2.81 5.72 -1.83
C ILE A 110 -3.27 7.16 -2.00
N VAL A 111 -2.75 7.84 -3.02
CA VAL A 111 -3.21 9.18 -3.38
C VAL A 111 -4.58 9.06 -4.06
N MET A 112 -5.60 9.62 -3.43
CA MET A 112 -6.93 9.68 -4.04
C MET A 112 -6.94 10.80 -5.08
N LYS A 113 -7.06 10.44 -6.37
CA LYS A 113 -7.29 11.44 -7.41
C LYS A 113 -8.64 12.08 -7.15
N SER A 114 -8.65 13.37 -6.82
CA SER A 114 -9.88 14.16 -6.90
C SER A 114 -10.41 14.01 -8.33
N ARG A 115 -11.68 13.61 -8.48
CA ARG A 115 -12.37 13.81 -9.76
C ARG A 115 -12.34 15.30 -9.99
N GLU A 116 -11.49 15.76 -10.90
CA GLU A 116 -11.63 17.11 -11.45
C GLU A 116 -13.04 17.17 -12.03
N ALA A 117 -13.92 17.85 -11.31
CA ALA A 117 -15.13 18.32 -11.92
C ALA A 117 -14.66 19.19 -13.08
N ASN A 118 -15.00 18.78 -14.31
CA ASN A 118 -14.75 19.55 -15.52
C ASN A 118 -15.47 20.89 -15.42
N TYR A 119 -14.94 21.81 -14.62
CA TYR A 119 -15.24 23.22 -14.73
C TYR A 119 -14.36 23.74 -15.87
N SER A 120 -14.95 23.79 -17.04
CA SER A 120 -14.48 24.63 -18.12
C SER A 120 -14.49 26.08 -17.65
N THR A 121 -13.49 26.47 -16.87
CA THR A 121 -13.19 27.88 -16.62
C THR A 121 -12.01 28.25 -17.53
N ASN A 122 -12.32 29.11 -18.47
CA ASN A 122 -11.41 29.85 -19.33
C ASN A 122 -10.47 30.73 -18.48
N SER A 123 -9.50 30.17 -17.79
CA SER A 123 -8.41 30.89 -17.15
C SER A 123 -7.12 30.10 -17.33
N GLY A 124 -6.23 30.72 -18.10
CA GLY A 124 -4.99 30.15 -18.69
C GLY A 124 -3.88 29.78 -17.70
N ILE A 125 -4.15 28.95 -16.71
CA ILE A 125 -3.16 28.34 -15.83
C ILE A 125 -2.89 26.92 -16.34
N ARG A 126 -1.69 26.71 -16.84
CA ARG A 126 -1.26 25.39 -17.38
C ARG A 126 -0.96 24.43 -16.22
N PRO A 127 -1.30 23.12 -16.33
CA PRO A 127 -1.12 22.13 -15.25
C PRO A 127 0.33 21.81 -14.85
N LYS A 128 1.33 22.43 -15.50
CA LYS A 128 2.75 22.11 -15.26
C LYS A 128 3.43 22.97 -14.17
N ASP A 129 2.69 23.87 -13.55
CA ASP A 129 3.27 24.79 -12.54
C ASP A 129 2.98 24.34 -11.08
N ILE A 130 2.37 23.16 -10.89
CA ILE A 130 2.14 22.57 -9.56
C ILE A 130 3.11 21.42 -9.37
N ILE A 131 4.38 21.74 -9.13
CA ILE A 131 5.33 20.80 -8.51
C ILE A 131 5.11 20.89 -7.01
N ILE A 132 4.31 20.00 -6.45
CA ILE A 132 4.26 19.80 -5.00
C ILE A 132 5.43 18.88 -4.67
N PRO A 133 6.45 19.32 -3.91
CA PRO A 133 7.51 18.45 -3.43
C PRO A 133 6.95 17.53 -2.33
N PHE A 134 6.39 16.41 -2.74
CA PHE A 134 5.61 15.49 -1.89
C PHE A 134 6.45 14.74 -0.85
N VAL A 135 7.75 14.61 -1.07
CA VAL A 135 8.62 13.74 -0.25
C VAL A 135 8.99 14.36 1.12
N ALA A 136 9.00 15.69 1.23
CA ALA A 136 9.49 16.35 2.45
C ALA A 136 8.44 16.47 3.57
N THR A 137 7.14 16.47 3.25
CA THR A 137 6.07 16.74 4.24
C THR A 137 5.66 15.49 5.02
N VAL A 138 5.75 14.31 4.42
CA VAL A 138 5.35 13.05 5.09
C VAL A 138 6.38 12.62 6.13
N LEU A 139 7.67 12.88 5.87
CA LEU A 139 8.74 12.53 6.82
C LEU A 139 8.70 13.36 8.12
N ASN A 140 8.26 14.61 8.07
CA ASN A 140 8.21 15.48 9.24
C ASN A 140 7.05 15.17 10.20
N VAL A 141 5.94 14.61 9.73
CA VAL A 141 4.79 14.26 10.59
C VAL A 141 5.12 13.05 11.48
N PHE A 142 5.96 12.14 11.03
CA PHE A 142 6.37 10.97 11.82
C PHE A 142 7.49 11.27 12.81
N LEU A 143 8.35 12.29 12.55
CA LEU A 143 9.49 12.62 13.42
C LEU A 143 9.14 13.55 14.58
N THR A 144 7.99 14.22 14.56
CA THR A 144 7.59 15.17 15.64
C THR A 144 6.76 14.54 16.75
N LYS A 145 6.42 13.26 16.70
CA LYS A 145 5.59 12.59 17.71
C LYS A 145 6.36 11.70 18.70
N THR A 146 7.70 11.76 18.70
CA THR A 146 8.55 11.11 19.69
C THR A 146 9.26 12.18 20.56
N ARG A 147 8.49 12.83 21.40
CA ARG A 147 8.95 13.50 22.63
C ARG A 147 7.86 13.46 23.68
#